data_f30f69bf723b9e532e5054ec9a9281a8
#
_entry.id   f30f69bf723b9e532e5054ec9a9281a8
#
_cell.length_a   1.000
_cell.length_b   1.000
_cell.length_c   1.000
_cell.angle_alpha   90.00
_cell.angle_beta   90.00
_cell.angle_gamma   90.00
#
_symmetry.space_group_name_H-M   'P 1'
#
loop_
_entity.id
_entity.type
_entity.pdbx_description
1 polymer ?
#
loop_
_entity_poly.entity_id
_entity_poly.type
_entity_poly.pdbx_seq_one_letter_code
_entity_poly.pdbx_strand_id
1 'polypeptide(L)'
;MVELTIVCALIMILTAMVIPVSRYAGKRQKELELRYDLRLMRNAIDKYKQYSDAGLIQVDLGTEGYPKTLDILVAGVDQIGQIHKKLKFLRRVPVDPMTGKAEWGMRSLQDEATSAEWGGQDVYDVYSLSRDRGIDKSLYRDW
;
A
#
# COMPACT_ATOMS: atom_id res chain seq x y z
N MET A 1 18.46 36.14 38.87
CA MET A 1 19.28 35.84 37.66
C MET A 1 19.55 34.33 37.56
N VAL A 2 20.11 33.67 38.59
CA VAL A 2 20.39 32.23 38.58
C VAL A 2 19.13 31.38 38.41
N GLU A 3 18.01 31.78 38.98
CA GLU A 3 16.72 31.09 38.89
C GLU A 3 16.20 31.04 37.45
N LEU A 4 16.32 32.15 36.71
CA LEU A 4 15.92 32.25 35.31
C LEU A 4 16.79 31.33 34.40
N THR A 5 18.10 31.24 34.67
CA THR A 5 18.99 30.38 33.92
C THR A 5 18.72 28.90 34.15
N ILE A 6 18.35 28.49 35.37
CA ILE A 6 17.96 27.13 35.70
C ILE A 6 16.67 26.76 34.99
N VAL A 7 15.66 27.63 34.99
CA VAL A 7 14.38 27.40 34.30
C VAL A 7 14.60 27.25 32.78
N CYS A 8 15.41 28.14 32.18
CA CYS A 8 15.73 28.02 30.75
C CYS A 8 16.47 26.71 30.41
N ALA A 9 17.42 26.28 31.26
CA ALA A 9 18.14 25.04 31.08
C ALA A 9 17.20 23.82 31.14
N LEU A 10 16.27 23.79 32.10
CA LEU A 10 15.28 22.73 32.22
C LEU A 10 14.34 22.65 31.00
N ILE A 11 13.86 23.80 30.51
CA ILE A 11 13.02 23.87 29.31
C ILE A 11 13.78 23.35 28.07
N MET A 12 15.07 23.70 27.91
CA MET A 12 15.88 23.21 26.80
C MET A 12 16.06 21.69 26.84
N ILE A 13 16.29 21.12 28.01
CA ILE A 13 16.43 19.67 28.20
C ILE A 13 15.12 18.96 27.86
N LEU A 14 13.98 19.46 28.36
CA LEU A 14 12.66 18.87 28.09
C LEU A 14 12.30 18.95 26.59
N THR A 15 12.55 20.08 25.95
CA THR A 15 12.28 20.26 24.50
C THR A 15 13.16 19.35 23.65
N ALA A 16 14.41 19.11 24.02
CA ALA A 16 15.30 18.20 23.29
C ALA A 16 14.81 16.76 23.28
N MET A 17 14.10 16.31 24.33
CA MET A 17 13.52 14.95 24.39
C MET A 17 12.21 14.81 23.60
N VAL A 18 11.42 15.86 23.46
CA VAL A 18 10.10 15.81 22.78
C VAL A 18 10.24 15.61 21.26
N ILE A 19 11.22 16.24 20.62
CA ILE A 19 11.39 16.19 19.17
C ILE A 19 11.60 14.77 18.61
N PRO A 20 12.51 13.93 19.15
CA PRO A 20 12.71 12.59 18.62
C PRO A 20 11.47 11.69 18.83
N VAL A 21 10.77 11.82 19.95
CA VAL A 21 9.58 11.02 20.26
C VAL A 21 8.46 11.31 19.27
N SER A 22 8.21 12.56 18.93
CA SER A 22 7.16 12.95 17.98
C SER A 22 7.42 12.42 16.57
N ARG A 23 8.68 12.43 16.12
CA ARG A 23 9.08 11.87 14.82
C ARG A 23 8.85 10.36 14.74
N TYR A 24 9.18 9.64 15.82
CA TYR A 24 8.94 8.20 15.90
C TYR A 24 7.44 7.87 15.85
N ALA A 25 6.61 8.61 16.59
CA ALA A 25 5.16 8.43 16.59
C ALA A 25 4.56 8.65 15.20
N GLY A 26 4.96 9.73 14.51
CA GLY A 26 4.51 10.02 13.16
C GLY A 26 4.93 8.96 12.13
N LYS A 27 6.17 8.45 12.24
CA LYS A 27 6.64 7.36 11.37
C LYS A 27 5.84 6.07 11.60
N ARG A 28 5.62 5.70 12.86
CA ARG A 28 4.82 4.53 13.23
C ARG A 28 3.39 4.60 12.68
N GLN A 29 2.77 5.79 12.74
CA GLN A 29 1.44 6.01 12.19
C GLN A 29 1.41 5.73 10.67
N LYS A 30 2.34 6.29 9.93
CA LYS A 30 2.49 6.05 8.48
C LYS A 30 2.72 4.58 8.14
N GLU A 31 3.52 3.87 8.94
CA GLU A 31 3.77 2.45 8.76
C GLU A 31 2.52 1.60 8.98
N LEU A 32 1.70 1.94 9.97
CA LEU A 32 0.42 1.27 10.20
C LEU A 32 -0.56 1.52 9.04
N GLU A 33 -0.62 2.75 8.54
CA GLU A 33 -1.42 3.12 7.38
C GLU A 33 -0.95 2.37 6.13
N LEU A 34 0.36 2.33 5.85
CA LEU A 34 0.93 1.56 4.75
C LEU A 34 0.54 0.08 4.80
N ARG A 35 0.67 -0.56 5.95
CA ARG A 35 0.27 -1.97 6.14
C ARG A 35 -1.23 -2.19 5.95
N TYR A 36 -2.04 -1.23 6.35
CA TYR A 36 -3.47 -1.26 6.11
C TYR A 36 -3.80 -1.17 4.61
N ASP A 37 -3.19 -0.23 3.90
CA ASP A 37 -3.43 0.01 2.48
C ASP A 37 -2.94 -1.16 1.61
N LEU A 38 -1.78 -1.74 1.92
CA LEU A 38 -1.30 -2.95 1.26
C LEU A 38 -2.28 -4.11 1.44
N ARG A 39 -2.77 -4.35 2.65
CA ARG A 39 -3.77 -5.40 2.90
C ARG A 39 -5.08 -5.12 2.19
N LEU A 40 -5.52 -3.87 2.13
CA LEU A 40 -6.73 -3.46 1.43
C LEU A 40 -6.64 -3.81 -0.06
N MET A 41 -5.52 -3.47 -0.70
CA MET A 41 -5.30 -3.75 -2.12
C MET A 41 -5.13 -5.24 -2.39
N ARG A 42 -4.33 -5.96 -1.60
CA ARG A 42 -4.16 -7.42 -1.72
C ARG A 42 -5.48 -8.16 -1.58
N ASN A 43 -6.29 -7.79 -0.59
CA ASN A 43 -7.65 -8.37 -0.43
C ASN A 43 -8.55 -8.08 -1.64
N ALA A 44 -8.42 -6.92 -2.28
CA ALA A 44 -9.19 -6.60 -3.49
C ALA A 44 -8.72 -7.44 -4.69
N ILE A 45 -7.40 -7.64 -4.84
CA ILE A 45 -6.79 -8.51 -5.85
C ILE A 45 -7.24 -9.97 -5.65
N ASP A 46 -7.17 -10.49 -4.43
CA ASP A 46 -7.58 -11.85 -4.08
C ASP A 46 -9.09 -12.06 -4.34
N LYS A 47 -9.88 -11.06 -4.01
CA LYS A 47 -11.31 -11.10 -4.28
C LYS A 47 -11.62 -11.11 -5.78
N TYR A 48 -10.89 -10.31 -6.57
CA TYR A 48 -11.00 -10.34 -8.02
C TYR A 48 -10.67 -11.75 -8.55
N LYS A 49 -9.57 -12.34 -8.09
CA LYS A 49 -9.16 -13.71 -8.44
C LYS A 49 -10.25 -14.75 -8.09
N GLN A 50 -10.86 -14.68 -6.91
CA GLN A 50 -11.94 -15.57 -6.51
C GLN A 50 -13.15 -15.47 -7.47
N TYR A 51 -13.53 -14.26 -7.88
CA TYR A 51 -14.63 -14.05 -8.83
C TYR A 51 -14.28 -14.54 -10.24
N SER A 52 -13.02 -14.40 -10.63
CA SER A 52 -12.48 -14.95 -11.87
C SER A 52 -12.54 -16.47 -11.89
N ASP A 53 -12.04 -17.13 -10.84
CA ASP A 53 -12.04 -18.60 -10.71
C ASP A 53 -13.46 -19.19 -10.62
N ALA A 54 -14.40 -18.43 -10.04
CA ALA A 54 -15.81 -18.80 -10.00
C ALA A 54 -16.55 -18.60 -11.35
N GLY A 55 -15.87 -18.08 -12.39
CA GLY A 55 -16.48 -17.82 -13.69
C GLY A 55 -17.51 -16.69 -13.69
N LEU A 56 -17.46 -15.80 -12.69
CA LEU A 56 -18.40 -14.69 -12.53
C LEU A 56 -18.00 -13.44 -13.30
N ILE A 57 -16.74 -13.35 -13.71
CA ILE A 57 -16.18 -12.28 -14.51
C ILE A 57 -15.36 -12.85 -15.67
N GLN A 58 -15.24 -12.08 -16.74
CA GLN A 58 -14.44 -12.49 -17.88
C GLN A 58 -12.94 -12.36 -17.54
N VAL A 59 -12.18 -13.39 -17.88
CA VAL A 59 -10.72 -13.44 -17.68
C VAL A 59 -10.02 -13.00 -18.94
N ASP A 60 -9.10 -12.07 -18.83
CA ASP A 60 -8.21 -11.69 -19.93
C ASP A 60 -7.17 -12.78 -20.17
N LEU A 61 -6.85 -13.02 -21.43
CA LEU A 61 -5.82 -14.00 -21.79
C LEU A 61 -4.46 -13.59 -21.24
N GLY A 62 -3.78 -14.52 -20.57
CA GLY A 62 -2.44 -14.33 -20.04
C GLY A 62 -2.36 -13.69 -18.67
N THR A 63 -3.50 -13.42 -18.00
CA THR A 63 -3.52 -12.84 -16.64
C THR A 63 -3.73 -13.88 -15.54
N GLU A 64 -3.92 -15.16 -15.90
CA GLU A 64 -4.22 -16.25 -14.96
C GLU A 64 -5.36 -15.96 -13.97
N GLY A 65 -6.25 -15.03 -14.34
CA GLY A 65 -7.40 -14.64 -13.54
C GLY A 65 -7.14 -13.51 -12.53
N TYR A 66 -5.94 -12.93 -12.54
CA TYR A 66 -5.63 -11.70 -11.79
C TYR A 66 -5.99 -10.44 -12.59
N PRO A 67 -6.17 -9.28 -11.94
CA PRO A 67 -6.46 -8.05 -12.65
C PRO A 67 -5.24 -7.59 -13.46
N LYS A 68 -5.47 -7.06 -14.67
CA LYS A 68 -4.40 -6.55 -15.52
C LYS A 68 -3.77 -5.26 -14.99
N THR A 69 -4.55 -4.45 -14.31
CA THR A 69 -4.09 -3.19 -13.67
C THR A 69 -4.89 -2.94 -12.39
N LEU A 70 -4.34 -2.11 -11.48
CA LEU A 70 -5.07 -1.69 -10.27
C LEU A 70 -6.33 -0.88 -10.59
N ASP A 71 -6.34 -0.15 -11.70
CA ASP A 71 -7.48 0.67 -12.10
C ASP A 71 -8.73 -0.15 -12.38
N ILE A 72 -8.58 -1.40 -12.86
CA ILE A 72 -9.70 -2.33 -13.09
C ILE A 72 -10.45 -2.62 -11.79
N LEU A 73 -9.76 -2.70 -10.67
CA LEU A 73 -10.37 -2.93 -9.35
C LEU A 73 -11.29 -1.77 -8.93
N VAL A 74 -10.98 -0.55 -9.36
CA VAL A 74 -11.76 0.67 -9.09
C VAL A 74 -12.86 0.88 -10.11
N ALA A 75 -12.53 0.74 -11.40
CA ALA A 75 -13.50 0.89 -12.51
C ALA A 75 -14.59 -0.17 -12.43
N GLY A 76 -14.20 -1.37 -12.00
CA GLY A 76 -15.06 -2.55 -11.94
C GLY A 76 -15.16 -3.28 -13.27
N VAL A 77 -15.55 -4.54 -13.19
CA VAL A 77 -15.75 -5.45 -14.34
C VAL A 77 -17.20 -5.88 -14.42
N ASP A 78 -17.66 -6.21 -15.63
CA ASP A 78 -19.03 -6.66 -15.83
C ASP A 78 -19.18 -8.10 -15.32
N GLN A 79 -20.28 -8.34 -14.59
CA GLN A 79 -20.60 -9.67 -14.11
C GLN A 79 -21.25 -10.50 -15.23
N ILE A 80 -20.74 -11.71 -15.46
CA ILE A 80 -21.30 -12.64 -16.43
C ILE A 80 -22.73 -13.00 -16.05
N GLY A 81 -23.65 -12.94 -17.01
CA GLY A 81 -25.07 -13.28 -16.82
C GLY A 81 -25.92 -12.18 -16.17
N GLN A 82 -25.35 -11.00 -15.88
CA GLN A 82 -26.11 -9.88 -15.34
C GLN A 82 -25.86 -8.61 -16.18
N ILE A 83 -26.91 -8.12 -16.85
CA ILE A 83 -26.83 -6.92 -17.68
C ILE A 83 -26.67 -5.68 -16.79
N HIS A 84 -25.68 -4.84 -17.09
CA HIS A 84 -25.36 -3.57 -16.42
C HIS A 84 -24.94 -3.66 -14.94
N LYS A 85 -24.53 -4.82 -14.44
CA LYS A 85 -24.00 -4.93 -13.07
C LYS A 85 -22.49 -5.00 -13.11
N LYS A 86 -21.83 -3.91 -12.68
CA LYS A 86 -20.38 -3.87 -12.47
C LYS A 86 -20.01 -4.27 -11.05
N LEU A 87 -19.04 -5.17 -10.95
CA LEU A 87 -18.41 -5.57 -9.69
C LEU A 87 -17.18 -4.70 -9.47
N LYS A 88 -17.20 -3.89 -8.42
CA LYS A 88 -16.07 -3.08 -7.98
C LYS A 88 -15.43 -3.72 -6.75
N PHE A 89 -14.13 -3.83 -6.74
CA PHE A 89 -13.36 -4.48 -5.67
C PHE A 89 -12.67 -3.45 -4.78
N LEU A 90 -12.40 -2.26 -5.32
CA LEU A 90 -11.77 -1.17 -4.60
C LEU A 90 -12.55 0.13 -4.87
N ARG A 91 -12.70 1.00 -3.86
CA ARG A 91 -13.35 2.31 -4.06
C ARG A 91 -12.45 3.32 -4.76
N ARG A 92 -11.18 3.30 -4.39
CA ARG A 92 -10.10 4.13 -4.98
C ARG A 92 -8.77 3.45 -4.68
N VAL A 93 -7.76 3.71 -5.49
CA VAL A 93 -6.38 3.35 -5.16
C VAL A 93 -5.94 4.25 -4.00
N PRO A 94 -5.48 3.70 -2.86
CA PRO A 94 -5.02 4.50 -1.74
C PRO A 94 -3.74 5.27 -2.09
N VAL A 95 -3.48 6.34 -1.35
CA VAL A 95 -2.22 7.10 -1.46
C VAL A 95 -1.19 6.43 -0.55
N ASP A 96 -0.03 6.10 -1.10
CA ASP A 96 1.09 5.56 -0.30
C ASP A 96 1.56 6.63 0.71
N PRO A 97 1.44 6.40 2.03
CA PRO A 97 1.82 7.37 3.05
C PRO A 97 3.33 7.66 3.11
N MET A 98 4.16 6.80 2.47
CA MET A 98 5.61 6.98 2.43
C MET A 98 6.04 7.87 1.26
N THR A 99 5.41 7.72 0.09
CA THR A 99 5.73 8.52 -1.09
C THR A 99 4.84 9.75 -1.26
N GLY A 100 3.64 9.74 -0.64
CA GLY A 100 2.61 10.76 -0.80
C GLY A 100 1.89 10.73 -2.15
N LYS A 101 2.03 9.64 -2.92
CA LYS A 101 1.43 9.46 -4.25
C LYS A 101 0.57 8.20 -4.28
N ALA A 102 -0.44 8.20 -5.16
CA ALA A 102 -1.26 7.01 -5.42
C ALA A 102 -0.60 6.10 -6.47
N GLU A 103 0.72 5.93 -6.37
CA GLU A 103 1.54 5.13 -7.26
C GLU A 103 2.14 3.97 -6.45
N TRP A 104 1.95 2.75 -6.93
CA TRP A 104 2.40 1.53 -6.29
C TRP A 104 3.26 0.72 -7.23
N GLY A 105 4.26 0.06 -6.70
CA GLY A 105 4.96 -0.99 -7.41
C GLY A 105 4.04 -2.21 -7.55
N MET A 106 4.12 -2.88 -8.68
CA MET A 106 3.33 -4.07 -8.98
C MET A 106 4.24 -5.25 -9.25
N ARG A 107 3.76 -6.44 -9.00
CA ARG A 107 4.38 -7.71 -9.38
C ARG A 107 3.35 -8.60 -10.03
N SER A 108 3.76 -9.28 -11.08
CA SER A 108 2.97 -10.34 -11.70
C SER A 108 3.18 -11.67 -10.97
N LEU A 109 2.32 -12.64 -11.21
CA LEU A 109 2.41 -13.97 -10.59
C LEU A 109 3.75 -14.66 -10.92
N GLN A 110 4.31 -14.40 -12.12
CA GLN A 110 5.59 -14.99 -12.56
C GLN A 110 6.82 -14.21 -12.09
N ASP A 111 6.64 -13.02 -11.53
CA ASP A 111 7.77 -12.22 -11.06
C ASP A 111 8.30 -12.77 -9.73
N GLU A 112 9.60 -12.60 -9.49
CA GLU A 112 10.18 -12.93 -8.20
C GLU A 112 9.61 -12.04 -7.10
N ALA A 113 9.43 -12.60 -5.89
CA ALA A 113 8.84 -11.89 -4.74
C ALA A 113 9.59 -10.61 -4.34
N THR A 114 10.86 -10.49 -4.71
CA THR A 114 11.71 -9.31 -4.44
C THR A 114 11.94 -8.45 -5.67
N SER A 115 11.33 -8.80 -6.82
CA SER A 115 11.49 -8.04 -8.05
C SER A 115 11.05 -6.58 -7.88
N ALA A 116 11.85 -5.68 -8.44
CA ALA A 116 11.52 -4.25 -8.56
C ALA A 116 10.97 -3.92 -9.96
N GLU A 117 10.96 -4.89 -10.87
CA GLU A 117 10.44 -4.77 -12.22
C GLU A 117 9.14 -5.55 -12.33
N TRP A 118 8.15 -4.95 -12.99
CA TRP A 118 6.86 -5.57 -13.22
C TRP A 118 6.83 -6.22 -14.60
N GLY A 119 6.47 -7.50 -14.64
CA GLY A 119 6.36 -8.26 -15.89
C GLY A 119 5.23 -7.81 -16.82
N GLY A 120 4.27 -7.04 -16.30
CA GLY A 120 3.22 -6.39 -17.09
C GLY A 120 2.05 -7.28 -17.50
N GLN A 121 2.04 -8.57 -17.13
CA GLN A 121 0.97 -9.51 -17.49
C GLN A 121 -0.28 -9.31 -16.64
N ASP A 122 -0.09 -9.21 -15.34
CA ASP A 122 -1.15 -9.11 -14.34
C ASP A 122 -0.64 -8.37 -13.09
N VAL A 123 -1.53 -8.12 -12.15
CA VAL A 123 -1.19 -7.59 -10.82
C VAL A 123 -1.52 -8.66 -9.79
N TYR A 124 -0.49 -9.40 -9.38
CA TYR A 124 -0.56 -10.40 -8.32
C TYR A 124 -0.31 -9.79 -6.95
N ASP A 125 0.70 -8.93 -6.83
CA ASP A 125 1.08 -8.26 -5.59
C ASP A 125 1.42 -6.78 -5.82
N VAL A 126 1.35 -6.01 -4.74
CA VAL A 126 1.65 -4.58 -4.72
C VAL A 126 2.60 -4.25 -3.58
N TYR A 127 3.46 -3.25 -3.79
CA TYR A 127 4.44 -2.78 -2.80
C TYR A 127 4.64 -1.27 -2.87
N SER A 128 5.18 -0.68 -1.80
CA SER A 128 5.53 0.74 -1.77
C SER A 128 6.76 1.02 -2.63
N LEU A 129 6.70 2.10 -3.43
CA LEU A 129 7.85 2.60 -4.20
C LEU A 129 8.85 3.38 -3.36
N SER A 130 8.62 3.52 -2.05
CA SER A 130 9.56 4.16 -1.14
C SER A 130 10.86 3.35 -1.01
N ARG A 131 11.99 4.04 -1.11
CA ARG A 131 13.33 3.47 -0.88
C ARG A 131 13.75 3.48 0.59
N ASP A 132 12.92 4.05 1.45
CA ASP A 132 13.19 4.17 2.87
C ASP A 132 13.04 2.83 3.61
N ARG A 133 13.49 2.82 4.85
CA ARG A 133 13.41 1.66 5.74
C ARG A 133 12.42 1.93 6.87
N GLY A 134 11.74 0.86 7.27
CA GLY A 134 10.89 0.85 8.45
C GLY A 134 11.64 1.09 9.75
N ILE A 135 10.89 1.21 10.84
CA ILE A 135 11.44 1.26 12.21
C ILE A 135 12.19 -0.05 12.53
N ASP A 136 11.74 -1.17 11.98
CA ASP A 136 12.34 -2.49 12.04
C ASP A 136 13.55 -2.67 11.09
N LYS A 137 13.94 -1.62 10.36
CA LYS A 137 15.03 -1.58 9.36
C LYS A 137 14.76 -2.36 8.08
N SER A 138 13.61 -3.02 7.91
CA SER A 138 13.19 -3.63 6.65
C SER A 138 12.89 -2.56 5.60
N LEU A 139 13.01 -2.90 4.32
CA LEU A 139 12.62 -1.99 3.22
C LEU A 139 11.09 -2.01 3.07
N TYR A 140 10.47 -0.86 2.84
CA TYR A 140 9.02 -0.78 2.63
C TYR A 140 8.54 -1.54 1.39
N ARG A 141 9.39 -1.71 0.40
CA ARG A 141 9.08 -2.51 -0.79
C ARG A 141 8.96 -4.02 -0.53
N ASP A 142 9.42 -4.47 0.64
CA ASP A 142 9.41 -5.89 1.03
C ASP A 142 8.23 -6.23 1.97
N TRP A 143 7.37 -5.24 2.23
CA TRP A 143 6.20 -5.36 3.13
C TRP A 143 4.94 -5.94 2.48
#